data_2eb76ac0ae25f0357b5c4235074a105f
#
_entry.id   2eb76ac0ae25f0357b5c4235074a105f
#
_cell.length_a   1.000
_cell.length_b   1.000
_cell.length_c   1.000
_cell.angle_alpha   90.00
_cell.angle_beta   90.00
_cell.angle_gamma   90.00
#
_symmetry.space_group_name_H-M   'P 1'
#
loop_
_entity.id
_entity.type
_entity.pdbx_description
1 polymer ?
#
loop_
_entity_poly.entity_id
_entity_poly.type
_entity_poly.pdbx_seq_one_letter_code
_entity_poly.pdbx_strand_id
1 'polypeptide(L)'
;MSGDTGFFSGTNKLLEKLEEKGWRAEVIPGISSISYFASKCKVSWGDAKILSFHGEAKELEVLEENRKIFAITSGGEKNRELMEEVCSFGLGKLRVTVGEDLSYPNEKIFSDTVENLCHYSFGKLSCLLFENPNARGKRMEMAIAEGRFIRDKVPMTKAEVRAISIAMLGICEQDICYDIGAGTGS
;
A
#
# COMPACT_ATOMS: atom_id res chain seq x y z
N MET A 1 15.34 19.64 -3.98
CA MET A 1 14.71 18.43 -3.43
C MET A 1 15.82 17.45 -3.12
N SER A 2 15.74 16.75 -2.00
CA SER A 2 16.75 15.79 -1.55
C SER A 2 16.17 14.36 -1.59
N GLY A 3 17.03 13.36 -1.64
CA GLY A 3 16.64 11.96 -1.73
C GLY A 3 16.46 11.47 -3.16
N ASP A 4 15.79 10.33 -3.33
CA ASP A 4 15.49 9.75 -4.63
C ASP A 4 14.37 10.54 -5.32
N THR A 5 14.68 11.06 -6.49
CA THR A 5 13.75 11.89 -7.28
C THR A 5 12.62 11.08 -7.92
N GLY A 6 12.79 9.78 -8.09
CA GLY A 6 11.77 8.86 -8.62
C GLY A 6 10.85 8.26 -7.55
N PHE A 7 11.15 8.50 -6.26
CA PHE A 7 10.47 7.82 -5.17
C PHE A 7 9.55 8.76 -4.39
N PHE A 8 8.23 8.72 -4.64
CA PHE A 8 7.20 9.55 -4.00
C PHE A 8 7.59 11.04 -3.90
N SER A 9 8.29 11.54 -4.91
CA SER A 9 8.79 12.91 -4.92
C SER A 9 7.94 13.79 -5.84
N GLY A 10 7.90 15.11 -5.53
CA GLY A 10 7.26 16.08 -6.42
C GLY A 10 8.08 16.44 -7.68
N THR A 11 9.10 15.64 -8.03
CA THR A 11 10.03 15.94 -9.13
C THR A 11 9.32 16.05 -10.46
N ASN A 12 8.40 15.13 -10.79
CA ASN A 12 7.68 15.17 -12.06
C ASN A 12 6.91 16.48 -12.22
N LYS A 13 6.14 16.89 -11.21
CA LYS A 13 5.41 18.16 -11.22
C LYS A 13 6.34 19.38 -11.32
N LEU A 14 7.55 19.28 -10.76
CA LEU A 14 8.54 20.36 -10.87
C LEU A 14 9.12 20.40 -12.28
N LEU A 15 9.46 19.26 -12.87
CA LEU A 15 10.01 19.16 -14.22
C LEU A 15 9.02 19.73 -15.25
N GLU A 16 7.74 19.34 -15.17
CA GLU A 16 6.66 19.89 -16.01
C GLU A 16 6.62 21.42 -15.94
N LYS A 17 6.63 21.99 -14.73
CA LYS A 17 6.63 23.44 -14.55
C LYS A 17 7.90 24.14 -15.07
N LEU A 18 9.05 23.48 -15.03
CA LEU A 18 10.30 24.02 -15.55
C LEU A 18 10.28 23.99 -17.09
N GLU A 19 9.76 22.92 -17.68
CA GLU A 19 9.58 22.76 -19.12
C GLU A 19 8.62 23.81 -19.69
N GLU A 20 7.47 24.04 -19.04
CA GLU A 20 6.54 25.12 -19.40
C GLU A 20 7.21 26.50 -19.45
N LYS A 21 8.25 26.71 -18.64
CA LYS A 21 9.05 27.95 -18.62
C LYS A 21 10.24 27.95 -19.57
N GLY A 22 10.44 26.86 -20.34
CA GLY A 22 11.60 26.69 -21.22
C GLY A 22 12.92 26.50 -20.48
N TRP A 23 12.89 26.12 -19.20
CA TRP A 23 14.10 25.92 -18.40
C TRP A 23 14.57 24.46 -18.49
N ARG A 24 15.87 24.29 -18.68
CA ARG A 24 16.49 22.97 -18.63
C ARG A 24 16.79 22.59 -17.19
N ALA A 25 16.49 21.34 -16.83
CA ALA A 25 16.81 20.80 -15.52
C ALA A 25 17.60 19.49 -15.66
N GLU A 26 18.56 19.31 -14.77
CA GLU A 26 19.28 18.04 -14.62
C GLU A 26 18.78 17.38 -13.32
N VAL A 27 18.47 16.09 -13.42
CA VAL A 27 18.04 15.29 -12.28
C VAL A 27 19.23 14.48 -11.76
N ILE A 28 19.68 14.81 -10.57
CA ILE A 28 20.75 14.06 -9.88
C ILE A 28 20.08 13.07 -8.94
N PRO A 29 20.28 11.74 -9.13
CA PRO A 29 19.66 10.73 -8.28
C PRO A 29 20.24 10.77 -6.87
N GLY A 30 19.38 10.52 -5.90
CA GLY A 30 19.76 10.34 -4.50
C GLY A 30 19.32 8.99 -3.96
N ILE A 31 19.68 8.68 -2.72
CA ILE A 31 19.26 7.45 -2.04
C ILE A 31 17.85 7.67 -1.47
N SER A 32 16.92 6.75 -1.78
CA SER A 32 15.58 6.78 -1.19
C SER A 32 15.61 6.43 0.31
N SER A 33 14.64 6.95 1.05
CA SER A 33 14.47 6.59 2.47
C SER A 33 14.30 5.07 2.65
N ILE A 34 13.64 4.39 1.71
CA ILE A 34 13.50 2.93 1.75
C ILE A 34 14.84 2.22 1.54
N SER A 35 15.62 2.61 0.54
CA SER A 35 16.94 1.99 0.32
C SER A 35 17.85 2.16 1.54
N TYR A 36 17.85 3.35 2.13
CA TYR A 36 18.60 3.64 3.35
C TYR A 36 18.08 2.79 4.53
N PHE A 37 16.78 2.80 4.77
CA PHE A 37 16.15 2.08 5.87
C PHE A 37 16.33 0.57 5.75
N ALA A 38 16.11 0.00 4.56
CA ALA A 38 16.33 -1.41 4.28
C ALA A 38 17.78 -1.85 4.56
N SER A 39 18.77 -1.01 4.21
CA SER A 39 20.18 -1.27 4.49
C SER A 39 20.46 -1.29 5.99
N LYS A 40 19.86 -0.39 6.76
CA LYS A 40 19.95 -0.35 8.22
C LYS A 40 19.30 -1.56 8.88
N CYS A 41 18.16 -2.00 8.36
CA CYS A 41 17.47 -3.22 8.80
C CYS A 41 18.17 -4.51 8.31
N LYS A 42 19.15 -4.41 7.41
CA LYS A 42 19.84 -5.55 6.75
C LYS A 42 18.87 -6.48 6.02
N VAL A 43 17.86 -5.91 5.36
CA VAL A 43 16.85 -6.65 4.60
C VAL A 43 16.88 -6.24 3.13
N SER A 44 16.57 -7.20 2.24
CA SER A 44 16.28 -6.90 0.84
C SER A 44 14.89 -6.28 0.72
N TRP A 45 14.72 -5.31 -0.17
CA TRP A 45 13.42 -4.67 -0.44
C TRP A 45 12.89 -4.96 -1.85
N GLY A 46 13.63 -5.71 -2.67
CA GLY A 46 13.22 -6.03 -4.04
C GLY A 46 11.94 -6.88 -4.14
N ASP A 47 11.62 -7.64 -3.09
CA ASP A 47 10.40 -8.46 -2.95
C ASP A 47 9.34 -7.80 -2.06
N ALA A 48 9.57 -6.57 -1.62
CA ALA A 48 8.68 -5.88 -0.72
C ALA A 48 7.60 -5.09 -1.46
N LYS A 49 6.39 -5.06 -0.91
CA LYS A 49 5.37 -4.10 -1.33
C LYS A 49 5.71 -2.73 -0.73
N ILE A 50 5.63 -1.70 -1.54
CA ILE A 50 5.87 -0.33 -1.10
C ILE A 50 4.53 0.40 -1.07
N LEU A 51 4.22 1.03 0.06
CA LEU A 51 2.98 1.77 0.28
C LEU A 51 3.27 3.19 0.74
N SER A 52 2.36 4.09 0.41
CA SER A 52 2.32 5.43 0.96
C SER A 52 1.01 5.62 1.69
N PHE A 53 1.07 5.75 3.01
CA PHE A 53 -0.11 6.03 3.84
C PHE A 53 -0.36 7.55 4.00
N HIS A 54 -0.06 8.32 2.95
CA HIS A 54 -0.41 9.74 2.92
C HIS A 54 -1.83 10.01 2.40
N GLY A 55 -2.54 8.97 1.89
CA GLY A 55 -3.87 9.05 1.28
C GLY A 55 -5.02 8.61 2.20
N GLU A 56 -6.25 8.78 1.71
CA GLU A 56 -7.49 8.54 2.48
C GLU A 56 -7.91 7.06 2.61
N ALA A 57 -7.48 6.20 1.69
CA ALA A 57 -7.85 4.78 1.72
C ALA A 57 -6.65 3.92 2.17
N LYS A 58 -6.79 3.30 3.33
CA LYS A 58 -5.81 2.34 3.86
C LYS A 58 -6.26 0.94 3.47
N GLU A 59 -5.63 0.37 2.47
CA GLU A 59 -5.86 -1.04 2.10
C GLU A 59 -5.07 -1.93 3.07
N LEU A 60 -5.65 -2.21 4.24
CA LEU A 60 -4.99 -3.02 5.29
C LEU A 60 -4.85 -4.49 4.88
N GLU A 61 -5.67 -4.98 3.96
CA GLU A 61 -5.58 -6.31 3.37
C GLU A 61 -4.19 -6.59 2.77
N VAL A 62 -3.53 -5.56 2.28
CA VAL A 62 -2.15 -5.66 1.76
C VAL A 62 -1.18 -6.20 2.82
N LEU A 63 -1.44 -5.94 4.12
CA LEU A 63 -0.63 -6.46 5.23
C LEU A 63 -0.84 -7.97 5.44
N GLU A 64 -2.01 -8.51 5.09
CA GLU A 64 -2.25 -9.96 5.11
C GLU A 64 -1.65 -10.67 3.89
N GLU A 65 -1.60 -9.98 2.76
CA GLU A 65 -1.21 -10.56 1.47
C GLU A 65 0.31 -10.61 1.26
N ASN A 66 1.06 -9.71 1.87
CA ASN A 66 2.48 -9.54 1.60
C ASN A 66 3.35 -9.82 2.81
N ARG A 67 4.47 -10.53 2.56
CA ARG A 67 5.43 -10.88 3.62
C ARG A 67 6.21 -9.69 4.13
N LYS A 68 6.42 -8.69 3.30
CA LYS A 68 7.25 -7.54 3.60
C LYS A 68 6.65 -6.29 2.97
N ILE A 69 6.37 -5.30 3.79
CA ILE A 69 5.77 -4.05 3.34
C ILE A 69 6.54 -2.88 3.91
N PHE A 70 7.10 -2.06 3.03
CA PHE A 70 7.62 -0.76 3.42
C PHE A 70 6.55 0.30 3.28
N ALA A 71 6.31 1.04 4.36
CA ALA A 71 5.35 2.11 4.40
C ALA A 71 6.03 3.45 4.68
N ILE A 72 5.73 4.43 3.83
CA ILE A 72 6.06 5.82 4.06
C ILE A 72 4.82 6.49 4.66
N THR A 73 5.03 7.20 5.73
CA THR A 73 3.96 7.81 6.51
C THR A 73 4.25 9.27 6.79
N SER A 74 3.23 10.00 7.23
CA SER A 74 3.41 11.38 7.72
C SER A 74 3.99 11.44 9.13
N GLY A 75 4.22 10.30 9.78
CA GLY A 75 4.71 10.24 11.17
C GLY A 75 3.70 10.71 12.22
N GLY A 76 4.19 10.85 13.45
CA GLY A 76 3.41 11.40 14.56
C GLY A 76 2.12 10.62 14.85
N GLU A 77 1.05 11.36 15.13
CA GLU A 77 -0.26 10.81 15.47
C GLU A 77 -0.83 9.86 14.41
N LYS A 78 -0.60 10.14 13.12
CA LYS A 78 -1.09 9.28 12.03
C LYS A 78 -0.48 7.88 12.05
N ASN A 79 0.75 7.74 12.54
CA ASN A 79 1.34 6.41 12.72
C ASN A 79 0.67 5.66 13.86
N ARG A 80 0.31 6.35 14.95
CA ARG A 80 -0.42 5.74 16.05
C ARG A 80 -1.81 5.29 15.58
N GLU A 81 -2.56 6.15 14.90
CA GLU A 81 -3.85 5.79 14.29
C GLU A 81 -3.73 4.57 13.35
N LEU A 82 -2.67 4.51 12.54
CA LEU A 82 -2.39 3.36 11.69
C LEU A 82 -2.17 2.09 12.52
N MET A 83 -1.39 2.14 13.61
CA MET A 83 -1.19 0.97 14.48
C MET A 83 -2.51 0.52 15.13
N GLU A 84 -3.34 1.44 15.59
CA GLU A 84 -4.65 1.14 16.17
C GLU A 84 -5.59 0.47 15.14
N GLU A 85 -5.61 0.97 13.90
CA GLU A 85 -6.39 0.38 12.81
C GLU A 85 -5.90 -1.02 12.46
N VAL A 86 -4.57 -1.21 12.29
CA VAL A 86 -3.97 -2.53 12.02
C VAL A 86 -4.24 -3.51 13.16
N CYS A 87 -4.21 -3.04 14.41
CA CYS A 87 -4.56 -3.84 15.57
C CYS A 87 -6.03 -4.27 15.55
N SER A 88 -6.94 -3.33 15.24
CA SER A 88 -8.38 -3.58 15.11
C SER A 88 -8.70 -4.53 13.95
N PHE A 89 -7.89 -4.53 12.91
CA PHE A 89 -7.98 -5.47 11.77
C PHE A 89 -7.53 -6.90 12.13
N GLY A 90 -7.04 -7.12 13.35
CA GLY A 90 -6.61 -8.44 13.84
C GLY A 90 -5.12 -8.73 13.64
N LEU A 91 -4.33 -7.77 13.23
CA LEU A 91 -2.90 -7.90 12.95
C LEU A 91 -2.00 -7.31 14.06
N GLY A 92 -2.50 -7.25 15.29
CA GLY A 92 -1.78 -6.67 16.43
C GLY A 92 -0.42 -7.33 16.73
N LYS A 93 -0.28 -8.62 16.43
CA LYS A 93 0.98 -9.38 16.62
C LYS A 93 1.99 -9.22 15.49
N LEU A 94 1.64 -8.47 14.45
CA LEU A 94 2.54 -8.23 13.33
C LEU A 94 3.77 -7.46 13.80
N ARG A 95 4.96 -7.90 13.36
CA ARG A 95 6.20 -7.20 13.66
C ARG A 95 6.35 -5.97 12.79
N VAL A 96 6.71 -4.86 13.42
CA VAL A 96 7.00 -3.59 12.73
C VAL A 96 8.36 -3.10 13.15
N THR A 97 9.22 -2.82 12.18
CA THR A 97 10.43 -2.04 12.41
C THR A 97 10.15 -0.60 12.06
N VAL A 98 10.48 0.31 12.96
CA VAL A 98 10.28 1.75 12.84
C VAL A 98 11.62 2.41 12.62
N GLY A 99 11.71 3.26 11.59
CA GLY A 99 12.85 4.13 11.36
C GLY A 99 12.43 5.58 11.47
N GLU A 100 12.96 6.29 12.45
CA GLU A 100 12.69 7.71 12.68
C GLU A 100 13.92 8.55 12.40
N ASP A 101 13.70 9.73 11.82
CA ASP A 101 14.74 10.71 11.50
C ASP A 101 15.95 10.08 10.79
N LEU A 102 15.67 9.20 9.83
CA LEU A 102 16.68 8.44 9.08
C LEU A 102 17.72 9.38 8.45
N SER A 103 18.99 9.06 8.61
CA SER A 103 20.16 9.84 8.20
C SER A 103 20.43 11.14 8.98
N TYR A 104 19.63 11.46 9.98
CA TYR A 104 19.86 12.59 10.88
C TYR A 104 20.62 12.16 12.14
N PRO A 105 21.23 13.09 12.90
CA PRO A 105 21.98 12.74 14.12
C PRO A 105 21.14 12.06 15.22
N ASN A 106 19.83 12.26 15.19
CA ASN A 106 18.85 11.69 16.12
C ASN A 106 18.16 10.44 15.57
N GLU A 107 18.72 9.81 14.51
CA GLU A 107 18.20 8.58 13.92
C GLU A 107 17.89 7.52 14.98
N LYS A 108 16.72 6.93 14.90
CA LYS A 108 16.30 5.79 15.72
C LYS A 108 15.75 4.69 14.84
N ILE A 109 16.18 3.46 15.10
CA ILE A 109 15.65 2.26 14.46
C ILE A 109 15.39 1.22 15.53
N PHE A 110 14.15 0.76 15.64
CA PHE A 110 13.73 -0.24 16.61
C PHE A 110 12.59 -1.07 16.05
N SER A 111 12.30 -2.22 16.68
CA SER A 111 11.22 -3.12 16.24
C SER A 111 10.39 -3.53 17.42
N ASP A 112 9.07 -3.58 17.22
CA ASP A 112 8.12 -4.09 18.18
C ASP A 112 6.89 -4.67 17.46
N THR A 113 5.90 -5.14 18.20
CA THR A 113 4.60 -5.54 17.65
C THR A 113 3.70 -4.32 17.45
N VAL A 114 2.74 -4.45 16.50
CA VAL A 114 1.75 -3.39 16.26
C VAL A 114 1.02 -3.01 17.57
N GLU A 115 0.60 -4.01 18.37
CA GLU A 115 -0.13 -3.77 19.61
C GLU A 115 0.66 -2.93 20.64
N ASN A 116 1.98 -3.14 20.73
CA ASN A 116 2.83 -2.33 21.60
C ASN A 116 3.03 -0.91 21.05
N LEU A 117 3.08 -0.78 19.73
CA LEU A 117 3.28 0.49 19.05
C LEU A 117 2.04 1.41 19.06
N CYS A 118 0.83 0.89 19.39
CA CYS A 118 -0.36 1.71 19.57
C CYS A 118 -0.20 2.81 20.64
N HIS A 119 0.71 2.60 21.60
CA HIS A 119 0.98 3.55 22.68
C HIS A 119 2.30 4.32 22.50
N TYR A 120 2.99 4.09 21.38
CA TYR A 120 4.26 4.76 21.11
C TYR A 120 4.04 6.17 20.53
N SER A 121 4.88 7.11 20.96
CA SER A 121 4.86 8.48 20.44
C SER A 121 5.83 8.61 19.27
N PHE A 122 5.31 8.50 18.06
CA PHE A 122 6.12 8.53 16.82
C PHE A 122 6.69 9.91 16.51
N GLY A 123 7.90 9.93 15.96
CA GLY A 123 8.50 11.13 15.37
C GLY A 123 7.78 11.57 14.09
N LYS A 124 8.06 12.81 13.64
CA LYS A 124 7.42 13.40 12.44
C LYS A 124 7.89 12.79 11.12
N LEU A 125 9.12 12.30 11.08
CA LEU A 125 9.72 11.68 9.88
C LEU A 125 9.93 10.20 10.15
N SER A 126 9.00 9.36 9.69
CA SER A 126 9.05 7.93 9.99
C SER A 126 8.85 7.09 8.72
N CYS A 127 9.59 5.98 8.67
CA CYS A 127 9.38 4.87 7.76
C CYS A 127 9.04 3.62 8.58
N LEU A 128 8.16 2.78 8.07
CA LEU A 128 7.75 1.55 8.72
C LEU A 128 8.06 0.37 7.81
N LEU A 129 8.53 -0.72 8.41
CA LEU A 129 8.67 -2.02 7.75
C LEU A 129 7.80 -3.03 8.50
N PHE A 130 6.72 -3.47 7.88
CA PHE A 130 5.90 -4.57 8.38
C PHE A 130 6.44 -5.89 7.85
N GLU A 131 6.53 -6.89 8.73
CA GLU A 131 6.97 -8.25 8.41
C GLU A 131 5.89 -9.24 8.80
N ASN A 132 5.29 -9.90 7.79
CA ASN A 132 4.26 -10.92 7.98
C ASN A 132 4.75 -12.29 7.47
N PRO A 133 5.31 -13.15 8.34
CA PRO A 133 5.76 -14.48 7.94
C PRO A 133 4.60 -15.39 7.48
N ASN A 134 3.36 -15.07 7.89
CA ASN A 134 2.15 -15.84 7.58
C ASN A 134 1.34 -15.21 6.43
N ALA A 135 1.95 -14.35 5.62
CA ALA A 135 1.26 -13.74 4.49
C ALA A 135 0.68 -14.80 3.54
N ARG A 136 -0.58 -14.61 3.18
CA ARG A 136 -1.35 -15.60 2.39
C ARG A 136 -1.20 -15.42 0.89
N GLY A 137 -0.54 -14.33 0.46
CA GLY A 137 -0.54 -13.92 -0.94
C GLY A 137 -1.87 -13.30 -1.37
N LYS A 138 -1.86 -12.61 -2.50
CA LYS A 138 -3.09 -12.01 -3.04
C LYS A 138 -4.07 -13.11 -3.40
N ARG A 139 -5.27 -13.10 -2.79
CA ARG A 139 -6.35 -13.98 -3.21
C ARG A 139 -6.79 -13.56 -4.61
N MET A 140 -6.76 -14.49 -5.53
CA MET A 140 -7.52 -14.33 -6.77
C MET A 140 -9.00 -14.54 -6.41
N GLU A 141 -9.75 -13.46 -6.28
CA GLU A 141 -11.21 -13.56 -6.25
C GLU A 141 -11.68 -13.93 -7.65
N MET A 142 -11.82 -15.24 -7.90
CA MET A 142 -12.33 -15.72 -9.18
C MET A 142 -13.84 -15.51 -9.32
N ALA A 143 -14.54 -15.10 -8.25
CA ALA A 143 -15.97 -14.83 -8.26
C ALA A 143 -16.36 -13.86 -7.14
N ILE A 144 -17.24 -12.94 -7.44
CA ILE A 144 -17.86 -12.07 -6.44
C ILE A 144 -18.85 -12.90 -5.62
N ALA A 145 -18.70 -12.88 -4.28
CA ALA A 145 -19.59 -13.62 -3.39
C ALA A 145 -21.04 -13.15 -3.56
N GLU A 146 -21.99 -14.08 -3.56
CA GLU A 146 -23.42 -13.79 -3.79
C GLU A 146 -24.02 -12.68 -2.90
N GLY A 147 -23.57 -12.60 -1.64
CA GLY A 147 -24.01 -11.59 -0.68
C GLY A 147 -23.60 -10.15 -1.01
N ARG A 148 -22.71 -9.94 -1.97
CA ARG A 148 -22.28 -8.59 -2.44
C ARG A 148 -23.17 -8.03 -3.55
N PHE A 149 -24.09 -8.84 -4.12
CA PHE A 149 -25.03 -8.38 -5.13
C PHE A 149 -26.32 -7.88 -4.50
N ILE A 150 -26.83 -6.76 -5.03
CA ILE A 150 -28.19 -6.28 -4.71
C ILE A 150 -29.16 -7.17 -5.46
N ARG A 151 -29.98 -7.94 -4.74
CA ARG A 151 -30.97 -8.85 -5.33
C ARG A 151 -32.36 -8.24 -5.29
N ASP A 152 -33.08 -8.35 -6.39
CA ASP A 152 -34.50 -8.16 -6.48
C ASP A 152 -35.18 -9.50 -6.89
N LYS A 153 -36.45 -9.48 -7.25
CA LYS A 153 -37.26 -10.65 -7.63
C LYS A 153 -36.83 -11.32 -8.94
N VAL A 154 -35.92 -10.71 -9.68
CA VAL A 154 -35.42 -11.26 -10.96
C VAL A 154 -34.44 -12.39 -10.70
N PRO A 155 -34.58 -13.56 -11.37
CA PRO A 155 -33.61 -14.62 -11.25
C PRO A 155 -32.21 -14.18 -11.70
N MET A 156 -31.21 -14.45 -10.89
CA MET A 156 -29.80 -14.17 -11.21
C MET A 156 -29.11 -15.44 -11.68
N THR A 157 -28.21 -15.33 -12.64
CA THR A 157 -27.37 -16.45 -13.10
C THR A 157 -26.61 -17.07 -11.90
N LYS A 158 -26.49 -18.40 -11.86
CA LYS A 158 -25.80 -19.10 -10.79
C LYS A 158 -24.37 -18.62 -10.64
N ALA A 159 -23.87 -18.55 -9.40
CA ALA A 159 -22.56 -17.99 -9.07
C ALA A 159 -21.40 -18.64 -9.86
N GLU A 160 -21.45 -19.97 -10.01
CA GLU A 160 -20.43 -20.72 -10.75
C GLU A 160 -20.42 -20.37 -12.24
N VAL A 161 -21.60 -20.19 -12.84
CA VAL A 161 -21.72 -19.82 -14.25
C VAL A 161 -21.22 -18.40 -14.47
N ARG A 162 -21.54 -17.46 -13.58
CA ARG A 162 -21.02 -16.08 -13.63
C ARG A 162 -19.50 -16.07 -13.54
N ALA A 163 -18.94 -16.79 -12.57
CA ALA A 163 -17.49 -16.86 -12.37
C ALA A 163 -16.76 -17.37 -13.62
N ILE A 164 -17.26 -18.46 -14.20
CA ILE A 164 -16.69 -19.04 -15.43
C ILE A 164 -16.82 -18.06 -16.60
N SER A 165 -17.99 -17.45 -16.78
CA SER A 165 -18.22 -16.49 -17.87
C SER A 165 -17.27 -15.30 -17.80
N ILE A 166 -17.12 -14.67 -16.62
CA ILE A 166 -16.22 -13.55 -16.42
C ILE A 166 -14.76 -13.97 -16.65
N ALA A 167 -14.36 -15.13 -16.15
CA ALA A 167 -13.01 -15.63 -16.35
C ALA A 167 -12.69 -15.89 -17.84
N MET A 168 -13.67 -16.40 -18.61
CA MET A 168 -13.53 -16.65 -20.06
C MET A 168 -13.47 -15.36 -20.89
N LEU A 169 -14.01 -14.24 -20.39
CA LEU A 169 -13.92 -12.94 -21.06
C LEU A 169 -12.50 -12.37 -21.02
N GLY A 170 -11.67 -12.80 -20.06
CA GLY A 170 -10.27 -12.34 -19.96
C GLY A 170 -10.13 -10.83 -19.75
N ILE A 171 -11.06 -10.19 -19.05
CA ILE A 171 -11.13 -8.74 -18.86
C ILE A 171 -9.91 -8.23 -18.11
N CYS A 172 -9.29 -7.19 -18.63
CA CYS A 172 -8.18 -6.46 -18.03
C CYS A 172 -8.64 -5.09 -17.49
N GLU A 173 -7.83 -4.49 -16.62
CA GLU A 173 -8.13 -3.23 -15.92
C GLU A 173 -8.49 -2.05 -16.87
N GLN A 174 -7.96 -2.06 -18.09
CA GLN A 174 -8.17 -1.00 -19.09
C GLN A 174 -9.32 -1.29 -20.07
N ASP A 175 -9.99 -2.43 -19.94
CA ASP A 175 -11.05 -2.82 -20.86
C ASP A 175 -12.35 -2.10 -20.56
N ILE A 176 -13.10 -1.80 -21.63
CA ILE A 176 -14.45 -1.27 -21.54
C ILE A 176 -15.43 -2.41 -21.85
N CYS A 177 -16.22 -2.78 -20.85
CA CYS A 177 -17.22 -3.84 -20.98
C CYS A 177 -18.63 -3.27 -21.10
N TYR A 178 -19.42 -3.84 -22.01
CA TYR A 178 -20.84 -3.53 -22.16
C TYR A 178 -21.67 -4.74 -21.75
N ASP A 179 -22.50 -4.58 -20.74
CA ASP A 179 -23.51 -5.59 -20.36
C ASP A 179 -24.85 -5.23 -20.97
N ILE A 180 -25.19 -5.93 -22.04
CA ILE A 180 -26.48 -5.70 -22.79
C ILE A 180 -27.53 -6.60 -22.22
N GLY A 181 -28.57 -5.99 -21.60
CA GLY A 181 -29.63 -6.74 -20.92
C GLY A 181 -29.28 -7.12 -19.48
N ALA A 182 -28.48 -6.28 -18.82
CA ALA A 182 -27.95 -6.47 -17.47
C ALA A 182 -28.95 -6.90 -16.38
N GLY A 183 -30.24 -6.67 -16.61
CA GLY A 183 -31.30 -7.01 -15.64
C GLY A 183 -31.08 -6.32 -14.29
N THR A 184 -30.68 -7.10 -13.27
CA THR A 184 -30.33 -6.58 -11.95
C THR A 184 -28.83 -6.23 -11.82
N GLY A 185 -28.05 -6.28 -12.90
CA GLY A 185 -26.61 -6.00 -12.88
C GLY A 185 -25.78 -7.15 -12.32
N SER A 186 -26.15 -8.39 -12.58
CA SER A 186 -25.47 -9.59 -12.09
C SER A 186 -24.39 -10.10 -13.02
#